data_fdb14466a12400f025d8ca5ef041cb64
#
_entry.id   fdb14466a12400f025d8ca5ef041cb64
#
_cell.length_a   1.000
_cell.length_b   1.000
_cell.length_c   1.000
_cell.angle_alpha   90.00
_cell.angle_beta   90.00
_cell.angle_gamma   90.00
#
_symmetry.space_group_name_H-M   'P 1'
#
loop_
_entity.id
_entity.type
_entity.pdbx_description
1 polymer ?
#
loop_
_entity_poly.entity_id
_entity_poly.type
_entity_poly.pdbx_seq_one_letter_code
_entity_poly.pdbx_strand_id
1 'polypeptide(L)'
;MVFFIENPRGMLRKMPWMQEFKRHTIWYCKYGDERAKPTDIWTNSDSWIPRPMCHNGNKECHHAPAPRGSKTGTQGRKGAYERSKIPEELCREVLLSTIKK
;
A
#
# COMPACT_ATOMS: atom_id res chain seq x y z
N MET A 1 -17.73 -12.62 -5.48
CA MET A 1 -17.32 -11.75 -4.36
C MET A 1 -15.96 -11.10 -4.64
N VAL A 2 -15.86 -9.82 -4.35
CA VAL A 2 -14.62 -9.07 -4.53
C VAL A 2 -13.90 -9.00 -3.19
N PHE A 3 -12.59 -9.21 -3.20
CA PHE A 3 -11.79 -9.10 -1.97
C PHE A 3 -10.54 -8.27 -2.23
N PHE A 4 -10.01 -7.71 -1.16
CA PHE A 4 -8.74 -7.00 -1.16
C PHE A 4 -7.99 -7.38 0.11
N ILE A 5 -6.77 -7.88 -0.07
CA ILE A 5 -5.92 -8.27 1.06
C ILE A 5 -4.72 -7.33 1.07
N GLU A 6 -4.52 -6.65 2.17
CA GLU A 6 -3.45 -5.68 2.31
C GLU A 6 -2.36 -6.21 3.25
N ASN A 7 -1.12 -6.02 2.87
CA ASN A 7 0.01 -6.40 3.73
C ASN A 7 1.23 -5.58 3.32
N PRO A 8 1.99 -5.06 4.28
CA PRO A 8 3.23 -4.35 3.91
C PRO A 8 4.11 -5.25 3.06
N ARG A 9 4.81 -4.63 2.11
CA ARG A 9 5.68 -5.39 1.22
C ARG A 9 6.71 -6.17 2.04
N GLY A 10 6.69 -7.48 1.92
CA GLY A 10 7.57 -8.32 2.72
C GLY A 10 7.44 -9.77 2.35
N MET A 11 7.39 -10.62 3.39
CA MET A 11 7.45 -12.06 3.18
C MET A 11 6.19 -12.67 2.57
N LEU A 12 5.02 -12.08 2.82
CA LEU A 12 3.78 -12.70 2.36
C LEU A 12 3.76 -12.87 0.85
N ARG A 13 4.33 -11.92 0.11
CA ARG A 13 4.35 -12.00 -1.35
C ARG A 13 5.14 -13.18 -1.87
N LYS A 14 5.99 -13.78 -1.02
CA LYS A 14 6.83 -14.91 -1.42
C LYS A 14 6.21 -16.25 -1.11
N MET A 15 5.06 -16.26 -0.43
CA MET A 15 4.43 -17.51 -0.05
C MET A 15 3.79 -18.17 -1.27
N PRO A 16 3.98 -19.51 -1.43
CA PRO A 16 3.46 -20.19 -2.61
C PRO A 16 1.96 -20.02 -2.82
N TRP A 17 1.18 -20.03 -1.74
CA TRP A 17 -0.28 -19.94 -1.86
C TRP A 17 -0.76 -18.56 -2.27
N MET A 18 0.12 -17.54 -2.19
CA MET A 18 -0.27 -16.20 -2.62
C MET A 18 0.01 -15.96 -4.11
N GLN A 19 0.72 -16.89 -4.76
CA GLN A 19 1.10 -16.67 -6.15
C GLN A 19 -0.08 -16.79 -7.12
N GLU A 20 -1.16 -17.42 -6.71
CA GLU A 20 -2.32 -17.55 -7.59
C GLU A 20 -3.20 -16.31 -7.59
N PHE A 21 -2.91 -15.32 -6.74
CA PHE A 21 -3.71 -14.09 -6.69
C PHE A 21 -2.97 -12.97 -7.38
N LYS A 22 -3.75 -12.10 -8.04
CA LYS A 22 -3.20 -10.91 -8.67
C LYS A 22 -2.73 -9.95 -7.58
N ARG A 23 -1.52 -9.44 -7.72
CA ARG A 23 -0.93 -8.55 -6.73
C ARG A 23 -0.59 -7.20 -7.36
N HIS A 24 -0.90 -6.14 -6.64
CA HIS A 24 -0.49 -4.78 -6.98
C HIS A 24 0.34 -4.25 -5.84
N THR A 25 1.38 -3.47 -6.15
CA THR A 25 2.16 -2.81 -5.11
C THR A 25 1.84 -1.33 -5.17
N ILE A 26 1.39 -0.78 -4.04
CA ILE A 26 1.07 0.63 -3.96
C ILE A 26 1.94 1.27 -2.88
N TRP A 27 1.95 2.59 -2.87
CA TRP A 27 2.72 3.35 -1.88
C TRP A 27 1.76 4.28 -1.17
N TYR A 28 1.74 4.20 0.15
CA TYR A 28 0.79 4.96 0.95
C TYR A 28 0.88 6.46 0.69
N CYS A 29 2.07 6.98 0.41
CA CYS A 29 2.23 8.40 0.16
C CYS A 29 1.43 8.87 -1.07
N LYS A 30 1.19 7.98 -2.00
CA LYS A 30 0.38 8.32 -3.17
C LYS A 30 -1.10 8.42 -2.82
N TYR A 31 -1.47 8.03 -1.60
CA TYR A 31 -2.84 8.09 -1.12
C TYR A 31 -2.97 9.07 0.04
N GLY A 32 -2.08 10.06 0.11
CA GLY A 32 -2.20 11.11 1.10
C GLY A 32 -1.49 10.89 2.41
N ASP A 33 -0.85 9.73 2.57
CA ASP A 33 -0.13 9.45 3.81
C ASP A 33 1.25 10.09 3.77
N GLU A 34 1.75 10.49 4.94
CA GLU A 34 3.09 11.05 5.01
C GLU A 34 4.17 9.97 4.97
N ARG A 35 3.77 8.70 5.12
CA ARG A 35 4.68 7.57 5.02
C ARG A 35 4.71 7.07 3.58
N ALA A 36 5.91 6.73 3.11
CA ALA A 36 6.01 6.11 1.79
C ALA A 36 5.42 4.70 1.79
N LYS A 37 5.79 3.89 2.72
CA LYS A 37 5.30 2.54 3.01
C LYS A 37 4.78 1.75 1.80
N PRO A 38 5.69 1.10 1.06
CA PRO A 38 5.24 0.22 -0.01
C PRO A 38 4.41 -0.92 0.56
N THR A 39 3.29 -1.20 -0.08
CA THR A 39 2.31 -2.15 0.43
C THR A 39 1.76 -2.98 -0.72
N ASP A 40 1.58 -4.27 -0.46
CA ASP A 40 1.01 -5.17 -1.46
C ASP A 40 -0.49 -5.30 -1.25
N ILE A 41 -1.22 -5.28 -2.35
CA ILE A 41 -2.67 -5.49 -2.34
C ILE A 41 -2.96 -6.64 -3.28
N TRP A 42 -3.56 -7.70 -2.75
CA TRP A 42 -4.02 -8.82 -3.56
C TRP A 42 -5.52 -8.69 -3.75
N THR A 43 -5.97 -8.91 -4.98
CA THR A 43 -7.40 -8.74 -5.25
C THR A 43 -7.79 -9.57 -6.45
N ASN A 44 -9.08 -9.91 -6.51
CA ASN A 44 -9.66 -10.53 -7.69
C ASN A 44 -10.44 -9.52 -8.53
N SER A 45 -10.34 -8.24 -8.18
CA SER A 45 -11.03 -7.18 -8.90
C SER A 45 -10.23 -6.78 -10.13
N ASP A 46 -10.93 -6.54 -11.24
CA ASP A 46 -10.34 -6.02 -12.45
C ASP A 46 -10.69 -4.56 -12.67
N SER A 47 -11.49 -3.99 -11.77
CA SER A 47 -11.95 -2.62 -11.92
C SER A 47 -11.05 -1.60 -11.28
N TRP A 48 -10.24 -2.01 -10.31
CA TRP A 48 -9.41 -1.08 -9.57
C TRP A 48 -8.06 -0.89 -10.25
N ILE A 49 -7.72 0.36 -10.47
CA ILE A 49 -6.43 0.70 -11.07
C ILE A 49 -5.63 1.47 -10.01
N PRO A 50 -4.55 0.90 -9.50
CA PRO A 50 -3.77 1.57 -8.46
C PRO A 50 -3.03 2.79 -8.99
N ARG A 51 -2.72 3.71 -8.08
CA ARG A 51 -1.95 4.89 -8.43
C ARG A 51 -0.48 4.52 -8.67
N PRO A 52 0.26 5.38 -9.38
CA PRO A 52 1.66 5.08 -9.69
C PRO A 52 2.49 4.84 -8.44
N MET A 53 3.53 4.02 -8.59
CA MET A 53 4.42 3.72 -7.48
C MET A 53 5.33 4.89 -7.16
N CYS A 54 5.97 4.81 -6.01
CA CYS A 54 6.88 5.85 -5.55
C CYS A 54 8.18 5.18 -5.09
N HIS A 55 9.03 5.93 -4.43
CA HIS A 55 10.24 5.35 -3.82
C HIS A 55 10.68 6.26 -2.68
N ASN A 56 11.41 5.68 -1.73
CA ASN A 56 11.91 6.44 -0.61
C ASN A 56 12.91 7.48 -1.11
N GLY A 57 12.77 8.70 -0.60
CA GLY A 57 13.67 9.76 -1.02
C GLY A 57 13.25 10.46 -2.30
N ASN A 58 12.05 10.18 -2.78
CA ASN A 58 11.53 10.84 -3.99
C ASN A 58 11.28 12.32 -3.68
N LYS A 59 12.08 13.18 -4.31
CA LYS A 59 12.00 14.61 -4.04
C LYS A 59 10.73 15.26 -4.56
N GLU A 60 10.02 14.57 -5.44
CA GLU A 60 8.78 15.08 -5.98
C GLU A 60 7.56 14.61 -5.21
N CYS A 61 7.78 13.88 -4.11
CA CYS A 61 6.71 13.39 -3.28
C CYS A 61 6.77 14.07 -1.92
N HIS A 62 5.61 14.21 -1.30
CA HIS A 62 5.51 14.89 -0.01
C HIS A 62 5.88 14.01 1.19
N HIS A 63 6.09 12.71 0.98
CA HIS A 63 6.29 11.82 2.12
C HIS A 63 7.60 12.10 2.84
N ALA A 64 7.63 11.80 4.15
CA ALA A 64 8.83 11.94 4.95
C ALA A 64 9.79 10.80 4.60
N PRO A 65 11.07 11.11 4.36
CA PRO A 65 12.04 10.05 4.05
C PRO A 65 12.22 9.13 5.25
N ALA A 66 12.30 7.84 4.98
CA ALA A 66 12.58 6.87 6.03
C ALA A 66 14.08 6.81 6.29
N PRO A 67 14.50 6.45 7.50
CA PRO A 67 15.93 6.32 7.78
C PRO A 67 16.54 5.23 6.93
N ARG A 68 17.84 5.37 6.67
CA ARG A 68 18.56 4.34 5.97
C ARG A 68 18.38 3.02 6.72
N GLY A 69 18.10 1.96 5.99
CA GLY A 69 17.90 0.65 6.58
C GLY A 69 16.48 0.37 7.01
N SER A 70 15.59 1.36 6.93
CA SER A 70 14.19 1.11 7.24
C SER A 70 13.59 0.23 6.15
N LYS A 71 12.90 -0.83 6.57
CA LYS A 71 12.31 -1.75 5.61
C LYS A 71 10.87 -1.40 5.26
N THR A 72 10.25 -0.55 6.06
CA THR A 72 8.84 -0.25 5.88
C THR A 72 8.56 1.18 5.45
N GLY A 73 9.55 2.05 5.52
CA GLY A 73 9.33 3.45 5.17
C GLY A 73 8.44 4.20 6.15
N THR A 74 8.45 3.79 7.40
CA THR A 74 7.51 4.32 8.39
C THR A 74 8.20 5.20 9.43
N GLN A 75 9.15 6.00 9.01
CA GLN A 75 9.86 6.86 9.93
C GLN A 75 8.90 7.75 10.72
N GLY A 76 9.23 7.96 11.99
CA GLY A 76 8.50 8.91 12.81
C GLY A 76 7.24 8.39 13.44
N ARG A 77 6.79 7.23 13.04
CA ARG A 77 5.58 6.65 13.60
C ARG A 77 5.93 5.76 14.80
N LYS A 78 5.19 5.94 15.87
CA LYS A 78 5.41 5.16 17.08
C LYS A 78 4.22 4.25 17.33
N GLY A 79 4.50 3.03 17.82
CA GLY A 79 3.45 2.09 18.14
C GLY A 79 2.89 1.39 16.92
N ALA A 80 2.46 0.14 17.12
CA ALA A 80 1.93 -0.67 16.03
C ALA A 80 0.65 -0.07 15.45
N TYR A 81 -0.16 0.55 16.30
CA TYR A 81 -1.42 1.12 15.84
C TYR A 81 -1.20 2.19 14.78
N GLU A 82 -0.31 3.15 15.07
CA GLU A 82 -0.05 4.23 14.11
C GLU A 82 0.56 3.70 12.82
N ARG A 83 1.45 2.72 12.95
CA ARG A 83 2.11 2.17 11.78
C ARG A 83 1.19 1.32 10.91
N SER A 84 0.10 0.82 11.48
CA SER A 84 -0.80 -0.07 10.75
C SER A 84 -1.97 0.65 10.09
N LYS A 85 -2.11 1.94 10.31
CA LYS A 85 -3.23 2.68 9.73
C LYS A 85 -3.17 2.64 8.20
N ILE A 86 -4.32 2.40 7.58
CA ILE A 86 -4.44 2.39 6.13
C ILE A 86 -4.99 3.74 5.69
N PRO A 87 -4.40 4.38 4.66
CA PRO A 87 -4.88 5.68 4.21
C PRO A 87 -6.35 5.64 3.81
N GLU A 88 -7.09 6.65 4.23
CA GLU A 88 -8.50 6.72 3.91
C GLU A 88 -8.74 6.81 2.41
N GLU A 89 -7.87 7.53 1.69
CA GLU A 89 -8.00 7.67 0.24
C GLU A 89 -7.90 6.32 -0.46
N LEU A 90 -7.04 5.45 0.05
CA LEU A 90 -6.90 4.11 -0.53
C LEU A 90 -8.18 3.32 -0.33
N CYS A 91 -8.70 3.32 0.90
CA CYS A 91 -9.93 2.60 1.19
C CYS A 91 -11.09 3.11 0.35
N ARG A 92 -11.19 4.43 0.19
CA ARG A 92 -12.26 5.03 -0.59
C ARG A 92 -12.15 4.65 -2.06
N GLU A 93 -10.94 4.70 -2.61
CA GLU A 93 -10.73 4.36 -4.00
C GLU A 93 -11.08 2.90 -4.28
N VAL A 94 -10.66 2.00 -3.39
CA VAL A 94 -10.96 0.58 -3.53
C VAL A 94 -12.46 0.33 -3.47
N LEU A 95 -13.14 0.94 -2.51
CA LEU A 95 -14.58 0.77 -2.37
C LEU A 95 -15.34 1.30 -3.57
N LEU A 96 -14.96 2.47 -4.07
CA LEU A 96 -15.63 3.04 -5.23
C LEU A 96 -15.47 2.16 -6.45
N SER A 97 -14.33 1.48 -6.58
CA SER A 97 -14.11 0.62 -7.73
C SER A 97 -15.03 -0.60 -7.73
N THR A 98 -15.54 -0.99 -6.55
CA THR A 98 -16.41 -2.16 -6.46
C THR A 98 -17.87 -1.82 -6.72
N ILE A 99 -18.27 -0.56 -6.55
CA ILE A 99 -19.67 -0.17 -6.78
C ILE A 99 -19.88 0.30 -8.22
N LYS A 100 -18.84 0.60 -8.90
CA LYS A 100 -18.94 1.12 -10.24
C LYS A 100 -19.54 0.10 -11.19
N LYS A 101 -20.43 0.55 -12.04
CA LYS A 101 -21.08 -0.31 -13.03
C LYS A 101 -20.50 -0.10 -14.40
#